data_6ed59f8915e9ec9282f660b6a70abd18
#
_entry.id   6ed59f8915e9ec9282f660b6a70abd18
#
_cell.length_a   1.000
_cell.length_b   1.000
_cell.length_c   1.000
_cell.angle_alpha   90.00
_cell.angle_beta   90.00
_cell.angle_gamma   90.00
#
_symmetry.space_group_name_H-M   'P 1'
#
loop_
_entity.id
_entity.type
_entity.pdbx_description
1 polymer ?
#
loop_
_entity_poly.entity_id
_entity_poly.type
_entity_poly.pdbx_seq_one_letter_code
_entity_poly.pdbx_strand_id
1 'polypeptide(L)'
;MPEEVHSEAGIPLEVSYGPDDLPPVESIPPPGVFPFARGNFPGGYRGRLWTIRQYSGFGTPEESNERYRYLLDQGGTGLSVAFDLPTQCGYDSDDPDVEEEVGRVGVAIDSLADFEVLFDKIPLDAISTSMTINGTAAILLAFYVAVGENQGVERSKLTGTIQNDILKEYVSRGTWIWPPRPSLRLIADTIEFCAAEVPRFNAISVAGAHFRDAGANAAQEMAFTLMDGVTYCEEVIGRGRMTIDQFARQVSFYFYTHGDFFEEVAKYRAGRRRWARIVRERFGAQDDRSCMFRFGVVSGGASLHAPQPHNNIVRVAYEAMASVLGGVQSMFTAAWDEPFAIPTEESATLALRTQQILAYETGVAKVADPLGGSYYVEALTDAMEARVVEIMDDLERQGGMVRCIEDGVLQRMISEQAFRVEQAVRSGERTVVGVNKFETDEEPPDLQGYELDEKGRIRQLERLAEVKRSRSAADVKAALGALSAAAAKDDENLMPLLIDCAKAYCTVGEMVDVLKDQWGEFQQPVVF
;
A
#
# COMPACT_ATOMS: atom_id res chain seq x y z
N MET A 1 -36.60 -20.21 13.99
CA MET A 1 -36.01 -18.88 14.28
C MET A 1 -35.31 -18.44 13.00
N PRO A 2 -35.30 -17.19 12.58
CA PRO A 2 -34.45 -16.83 11.47
C PRO A 2 -33.00 -17.25 11.79
N GLU A 3 -32.29 -17.79 10.81
CA GLU A 3 -30.87 -18.10 10.95
C GLU A 3 -30.13 -16.85 11.41
N GLU A 4 -29.23 -17.00 12.36
CA GLU A 4 -28.36 -15.91 12.82
C GLU A 4 -27.44 -15.51 11.66
N VAL A 5 -27.54 -14.25 11.22
CA VAL A 5 -26.79 -13.72 10.09
C VAL A 5 -25.59 -12.94 10.61
N HIS A 6 -24.43 -13.18 10.01
CA HIS A 6 -23.18 -12.50 10.35
C HIS A 6 -22.58 -11.79 9.14
N SER A 7 -21.86 -10.71 9.37
CA SER A 7 -20.97 -10.12 8.37
C SER A 7 -19.76 -11.02 8.09
N GLU A 8 -18.93 -10.69 7.11
CA GLU A 8 -17.71 -11.44 6.79
C GLU A 8 -16.69 -11.44 7.95
N ALA A 9 -16.64 -10.38 8.73
CA ALA A 9 -15.82 -10.28 9.95
C ALA A 9 -16.41 -11.05 11.16
N GLY A 10 -17.54 -11.72 10.98
CA GLY A 10 -18.24 -12.48 12.03
C GLY A 10 -19.04 -11.60 13.00
N ILE A 11 -19.40 -10.38 12.63
CA ILE A 11 -20.24 -9.47 13.41
C ILE A 11 -21.70 -9.91 13.25
N PRO A 12 -22.45 -10.20 14.35
CA PRO A 12 -23.86 -10.53 14.28
C PRO A 12 -24.68 -9.38 13.71
N LEU A 13 -25.63 -9.70 12.83
CA LEU A 13 -26.48 -8.70 12.19
C LEU A 13 -27.96 -8.91 12.58
N GLU A 14 -28.60 -7.82 12.99
CA GLU A 14 -30.05 -7.82 13.25
C GLU A 14 -30.84 -7.69 11.94
N VAL A 15 -32.09 -8.15 11.95
CA VAL A 15 -33.00 -8.02 10.80
C VAL A 15 -33.31 -6.55 10.48
N SER A 16 -33.32 -5.68 11.51
CA SER A 16 -33.54 -4.23 11.38
C SER A 16 -32.90 -3.49 12.53
N TYR A 17 -32.50 -2.26 12.27
CA TYR A 17 -31.91 -1.34 13.24
C TYR A 17 -32.81 -0.14 13.45
N GLY A 18 -32.88 0.37 14.67
CA GLY A 18 -33.74 1.46 15.07
C GLY A 18 -32.99 2.55 15.87
N PRO A 19 -33.72 3.55 16.41
CA PRO A 19 -33.11 4.64 17.18
C PRO A 19 -32.29 4.18 18.40
N ASP A 20 -32.68 3.04 18.99
CA ASP A 20 -31.99 2.50 20.18
C ASP A 20 -30.64 1.86 19.86
N ASP A 21 -30.38 1.56 18.59
CA ASP A 21 -29.10 1.04 18.09
C ASP A 21 -28.11 2.17 17.73
N LEU A 22 -28.58 3.43 17.72
CA LEU A 22 -27.73 4.57 17.44
C LEU A 22 -26.88 4.90 18.67
N PRO A 23 -25.54 5.00 18.53
CA PRO A 23 -24.72 5.50 19.63
C PRO A 23 -25.10 6.93 19.99
N PRO A 24 -24.80 7.40 21.21
CA PRO A 24 -25.12 8.77 21.63
C PRO A 24 -24.67 9.79 20.58
N VAL A 25 -25.53 10.74 20.21
CA VAL A 25 -25.28 11.72 19.14
C VAL A 25 -23.97 12.50 19.37
N GLU A 26 -23.62 12.73 20.64
CA GLU A 26 -22.39 13.39 21.05
C GLU A 26 -21.13 12.56 20.68
N SER A 27 -21.26 11.25 20.49
CA SER A 27 -20.18 10.36 20.05
C SER A 27 -20.00 10.33 18.53
N ILE A 28 -20.88 10.99 17.77
CA ILE A 28 -20.86 11.10 16.30
C ILE A 28 -20.57 12.55 15.91
N PRO A 29 -19.33 13.04 16.05
CA PRO A 29 -18.99 14.42 15.73
C PRO A 29 -19.16 14.72 14.23
N PRO A 30 -19.34 15.99 13.84
CA PRO A 30 -19.41 16.40 12.45
C PRO A 30 -18.16 15.95 11.63
N PRO A 31 -18.28 15.84 10.30
CA PRO A 31 -17.12 15.60 9.44
C PRO A 31 -15.98 16.60 9.69
N GLY A 32 -14.73 16.13 9.72
CA GLY A 32 -13.54 16.94 9.97
C GLY A 32 -13.26 17.25 11.44
N VAL A 33 -14.05 16.72 12.36
CA VAL A 33 -13.85 16.87 13.81
C VAL A 33 -13.36 15.56 14.43
N PHE A 34 -12.37 15.66 15.32
CA PHE A 34 -11.85 14.49 16.07
C PHE A 34 -12.99 13.70 16.75
N PRO A 35 -13.01 12.38 16.71
CA PRO A 35 -12.01 11.45 16.14
C PRO A 35 -12.22 11.08 14.66
N PHE A 36 -12.78 11.95 13.86
CA PHE A 36 -12.89 11.85 12.39
C PHE A 36 -13.75 10.68 11.86
N ALA A 37 -14.62 10.09 12.63
CA ALA A 37 -15.46 8.95 12.20
C ALA A 37 -16.19 9.24 10.89
N ARG A 38 -16.68 10.48 10.71
CA ARG A 38 -17.43 10.95 9.55
C ARG A 38 -16.57 11.56 8.42
N GLY A 39 -15.25 11.39 8.46
CA GLY A 39 -14.30 11.88 7.45
C GLY A 39 -13.30 12.90 7.98
N ASN A 40 -12.15 12.98 7.32
CA ASN A 40 -11.03 13.84 7.72
C ASN A 40 -11.29 15.35 7.48
N PHE A 41 -12.21 15.70 6.58
CA PHE A 41 -12.41 17.07 6.13
C PHE A 41 -13.88 17.49 6.25
N PRO A 42 -14.18 18.72 6.76
CA PRO A 42 -15.56 19.18 6.93
C PRO A 42 -16.41 19.20 5.66
N GLY A 43 -15.79 19.53 4.53
CA GLY A 43 -16.45 19.60 3.23
C GLY A 43 -16.50 18.28 2.46
N GLY A 44 -15.86 17.24 2.96
CA GLY A 44 -15.71 15.99 2.23
C GLY A 44 -15.21 16.24 0.79
N TYR A 45 -15.78 15.55 -0.17
CA TYR A 45 -15.43 15.68 -1.60
C TYR A 45 -15.87 16.97 -2.28
N ARG A 46 -16.73 17.79 -1.65
CA ARG A 46 -17.05 19.13 -2.15
C ARG A 46 -15.83 20.07 -2.19
N GLY A 47 -14.89 19.85 -1.27
CA GLY A 47 -13.64 20.59 -1.24
C GLY A 47 -12.62 20.08 -2.26
N ARG A 48 -12.49 18.77 -2.33
CA ARG A 48 -11.58 18.06 -3.24
C ARG A 48 -12.04 16.63 -3.40
N LEU A 49 -12.17 16.17 -4.64
CA LEU A 49 -12.41 14.76 -4.95
C LEU A 49 -11.20 13.90 -4.51
N TRP A 50 -11.41 12.60 -4.39
CA TRP A 50 -10.31 11.65 -4.22
C TRP A 50 -9.38 11.70 -5.43
N THR A 51 -8.11 11.38 -5.22
CA THR A 51 -7.15 11.26 -6.30
C THR A 51 -7.43 9.97 -7.08
N ILE A 52 -7.74 10.10 -8.35
CA ILE A 52 -7.88 8.98 -9.28
C ILE A 52 -6.48 8.56 -9.70
N ARG A 53 -6.11 7.31 -9.43
CA ARG A 53 -4.81 6.75 -9.78
C ARG A 53 -4.97 5.64 -10.80
N GLN A 54 -3.99 5.51 -11.67
CA GLN A 54 -3.76 4.33 -12.49
C GLN A 54 -2.38 3.77 -12.17
N TYR A 55 -2.32 2.45 -12.03
CA TYR A 55 -1.08 1.72 -11.85
C TYR A 55 -0.36 1.66 -13.18
N SER A 56 0.93 1.95 -13.18
CA SER A 56 1.74 1.89 -14.39
C SER A 56 3.19 1.62 -14.02
N GLY A 57 3.82 0.74 -14.75
CA GLY A 57 5.20 0.31 -14.60
C GLY A 57 5.30 -1.10 -15.17
N PHE A 58 6.03 -1.25 -16.26
CA PHE A 58 6.28 -2.54 -16.91
C PHE A 58 7.53 -2.42 -17.78
N GLY A 59 8.18 -3.55 -18.01
CA GLY A 59 9.30 -3.63 -18.93
C GLY A 59 10.50 -2.78 -18.51
N THR A 60 10.95 -1.93 -19.40
CA THR A 60 12.13 -1.09 -19.21
C THR A 60 11.80 0.29 -18.65
N PRO A 61 12.80 1.01 -18.09
CA PRO A 61 12.66 2.41 -17.70
C PRO A 61 12.19 3.32 -18.85
N GLU A 62 12.62 3.07 -20.10
CA GLU A 62 12.20 3.82 -21.29
C GLU A 62 10.71 3.67 -21.56
N GLU A 63 10.23 2.42 -21.61
CA GLU A 63 8.81 2.12 -21.88
C GLU A 63 7.92 2.71 -20.79
N SER A 64 8.34 2.58 -19.53
CA SER A 64 7.65 3.19 -18.40
C SER A 64 7.67 4.72 -18.47
N ASN A 65 8.78 5.36 -18.87
CA ASN A 65 8.87 6.81 -19.06
C ASN A 65 7.89 7.30 -20.14
N GLU A 66 7.86 6.63 -21.30
CA GLU A 66 6.93 6.97 -22.40
C GLU A 66 5.48 6.89 -21.92
N ARG A 67 5.13 5.84 -21.17
CA ARG A 67 3.79 5.67 -20.58
C ARG A 67 3.47 6.77 -19.57
N TYR A 68 4.40 7.14 -18.71
CA TYR A 68 4.20 8.21 -17.72
C TYR A 68 3.98 9.55 -18.39
N ARG A 69 4.76 9.89 -19.39
CA ARG A 69 4.60 11.14 -20.16
C ARG A 69 3.24 11.17 -20.86
N TYR A 70 2.83 10.06 -21.47
CA TYR A 70 1.49 9.95 -22.07
C TYR A 70 0.39 10.20 -21.01
N LEU A 71 0.46 9.57 -19.83
CA LEU A 71 -0.54 9.77 -18.78
C LEU A 71 -0.58 11.22 -18.26
N LEU A 72 0.56 11.89 -18.16
CA LEU A 72 0.62 13.31 -17.80
C LEU A 72 0.01 14.19 -18.88
N ASP A 73 0.27 13.91 -20.15
CA ASP A 73 -0.32 14.62 -21.30
C ASP A 73 -1.86 14.45 -21.38
N GLN A 74 -2.39 13.31 -20.87
CA GLN A 74 -3.83 13.07 -20.73
C GLN A 74 -4.45 13.75 -19.48
N GLY A 75 -3.69 14.59 -18.79
CA GLY A 75 -4.16 15.34 -17.61
C GLY A 75 -3.97 14.63 -16.28
N GLY A 76 -3.16 13.60 -16.22
CA GLY A 76 -2.71 12.99 -14.97
C GLY A 76 -1.91 13.99 -14.12
N THR A 77 -2.10 13.96 -12.80
CA THR A 77 -1.42 14.86 -11.86
C THR A 77 -0.44 14.13 -10.92
N GLY A 78 -0.26 12.84 -11.11
CA GLY A 78 0.64 12.00 -10.33
C GLY A 78 0.90 10.67 -11.01
N LEU A 79 2.02 10.09 -10.66
CA LEU A 79 2.48 8.80 -11.17
C LEU A 79 2.42 7.74 -10.08
N SER A 80 2.26 6.47 -10.50
CA SER A 80 2.38 5.31 -9.62
C SER A 80 3.34 4.31 -10.26
N VAL A 81 4.49 4.09 -9.63
CA VAL A 81 5.55 3.22 -10.13
C VAL A 81 5.41 1.83 -9.51
N ALA A 82 5.27 0.82 -10.38
CA ALA A 82 5.40 -0.58 -10.00
C ALA A 82 6.80 -1.07 -10.40
N PHE A 83 7.49 -1.71 -9.47
CA PHE A 83 8.82 -2.28 -9.69
C PHE A 83 8.72 -3.80 -9.85
N ASP A 84 9.63 -4.37 -10.62
CA ASP A 84 9.70 -5.82 -10.79
C ASP A 84 10.15 -6.56 -9.51
N LEU A 85 10.02 -7.87 -9.50
CA LEU A 85 10.37 -8.68 -8.32
C LEU A 85 11.86 -8.61 -7.97
N PRO A 86 12.81 -8.67 -8.94
CA PRO A 86 14.23 -8.50 -8.64
C PRO A 86 14.53 -7.19 -7.89
N THR A 87 14.04 -6.05 -8.38
CA THR A 87 14.18 -4.76 -7.71
C THR A 87 13.58 -4.78 -6.29
N GLN A 88 12.42 -5.40 -6.11
CA GLN A 88 11.74 -5.49 -4.81
C GLN A 88 12.51 -6.36 -3.80
N CYS A 89 13.13 -7.44 -4.28
CA CYS A 89 13.89 -8.40 -3.46
C CYS A 89 15.37 -8.03 -3.32
N GLY A 90 15.82 -6.96 -3.99
CA GLY A 90 17.19 -6.46 -3.87
C GLY A 90 18.22 -7.19 -4.72
N TYR A 91 17.80 -7.71 -5.87
CA TYR A 91 18.68 -8.31 -6.87
C TYR A 91 18.91 -7.35 -8.03
N ASP A 92 20.11 -7.36 -8.57
CA ASP A 92 20.41 -6.73 -9.85
C ASP A 92 19.91 -7.61 -11.01
N SER A 93 19.58 -7.01 -12.15
CA SER A 93 19.04 -7.71 -13.33
C SER A 93 20.00 -8.75 -13.94
N ASP A 94 21.30 -8.69 -13.64
CA ASP A 94 22.30 -9.64 -14.09
C ASP A 94 22.53 -10.83 -13.13
N ASP A 95 21.75 -10.91 -12.06
CA ASP A 95 21.76 -12.07 -11.16
C ASP A 95 21.09 -13.28 -11.86
N PRO A 96 21.77 -14.45 -11.93
CA PRO A 96 21.24 -15.61 -12.64
C PRO A 96 19.97 -16.20 -12.02
N ASP A 97 19.70 -15.95 -10.74
CA ASP A 97 18.54 -16.52 -10.04
C ASP A 97 17.22 -15.78 -10.37
N VAL A 98 17.30 -14.60 -11.02
CA VAL A 98 16.13 -13.76 -11.29
C VAL A 98 15.90 -13.45 -12.77
N GLU A 99 16.64 -14.08 -13.66
CA GLU A 99 16.65 -13.80 -15.11
C GLU A 99 15.25 -13.75 -15.75
N GLU A 100 14.35 -14.66 -15.36
CA GLU A 100 13.00 -14.78 -15.92
C GLU A 100 12.01 -13.73 -15.36
N GLU A 101 12.36 -13.03 -14.28
CA GLU A 101 11.48 -12.07 -13.59
C GLU A 101 11.81 -10.61 -13.91
N VAL A 102 12.93 -10.34 -14.58
CA VAL A 102 13.38 -8.98 -14.91
C VAL A 102 12.37 -8.28 -15.82
N GLY A 103 11.80 -7.17 -15.35
CA GLY A 103 10.83 -6.36 -16.09
C GLY A 103 9.44 -6.97 -16.28
N ARG A 104 9.15 -8.14 -15.69
CA ARG A 104 7.92 -8.92 -15.98
C ARG A 104 6.66 -8.31 -15.40
N VAL A 105 6.68 -7.91 -14.12
CA VAL A 105 5.50 -7.39 -13.40
C VAL A 105 5.69 -5.97 -12.87
N GLY A 106 6.65 -5.26 -13.41
CA GLY A 106 7.03 -3.91 -13.03
C GLY A 106 8.29 -3.47 -13.77
N VAL A 107 8.75 -2.26 -13.52
CA VAL A 107 9.97 -1.73 -14.12
C VAL A 107 11.21 -2.24 -13.39
N ALA A 108 12.19 -2.75 -14.14
CA ALA A 108 13.48 -3.15 -13.61
C ALA A 108 14.35 -1.94 -13.28
N ILE A 109 14.91 -1.90 -12.07
CA ILE A 109 15.79 -0.82 -11.59
C ILE A 109 17.00 -1.42 -10.90
N ASP A 110 18.17 -1.21 -11.49
CA ASP A 110 19.44 -1.66 -10.92
C ASP A 110 20.21 -0.51 -10.24
N SER A 111 20.10 0.70 -10.77
CA SER A 111 20.93 1.83 -10.34
C SER A 111 20.24 3.19 -10.55
N LEU A 112 20.93 4.27 -10.13
CA LEU A 112 20.51 5.64 -10.42
C LEU A 112 20.29 5.90 -11.92
N ALA A 113 21.08 5.28 -12.79
CA ALA A 113 20.96 5.46 -14.23
C ALA A 113 19.58 5.05 -14.77
N ASP A 114 18.97 4.01 -14.19
CA ASP A 114 17.61 3.58 -14.56
C ASP A 114 16.56 4.63 -14.13
N PHE A 115 16.73 5.22 -12.96
CA PHE A 115 15.86 6.30 -12.49
C PHE A 115 16.02 7.58 -13.31
N GLU A 116 17.22 7.91 -13.77
CA GLU A 116 17.47 9.04 -14.68
C GLU A 116 16.69 8.85 -15.99
N VAL A 117 16.68 7.64 -16.55
CA VAL A 117 15.88 7.30 -17.73
C VAL A 117 14.40 7.33 -17.41
N LEU A 118 13.97 6.70 -16.31
CA LEU A 118 12.57 6.58 -15.90
C LEU A 118 11.90 7.95 -15.73
N PHE A 119 12.64 8.95 -15.21
CA PHE A 119 12.13 10.29 -14.93
C PHE A 119 12.65 11.35 -15.92
N ASP A 120 13.22 10.95 -17.07
CA ASP A 120 13.64 11.90 -18.11
C ASP A 120 12.45 12.77 -18.57
N LYS A 121 12.65 14.09 -18.57
CA LYS A 121 11.63 15.11 -18.94
C LYS A 121 10.35 15.09 -18.09
N ILE A 122 10.37 14.47 -16.92
CA ILE A 122 9.25 14.49 -15.97
C ILE A 122 9.58 15.47 -14.84
N PRO A 123 8.81 16.57 -14.67
CA PRO A 123 9.12 17.61 -13.68
C PRO A 123 8.78 17.15 -12.26
N LEU A 124 9.77 16.71 -11.48
CA LEU A 124 9.57 16.14 -10.14
C LEU A 124 9.11 17.17 -9.08
N ASP A 125 9.20 18.46 -9.35
CA ASP A 125 8.66 19.52 -8.50
C ASP A 125 7.17 19.82 -8.74
N ALA A 126 6.63 19.38 -9.88
CA ALA A 126 5.25 19.63 -10.29
C ALA A 126 4.32 18.42 -10.11
N ILE A 127 4.85 17.20 -10.05
CA ILE A 127 4.07 15.97 -9.95
C ILE A 127 4.29 15.25 -8.62
N SER A 128 3.33 14.40 -8.25
CA SER A 128 3.47 13.50 -7.10
C SER A 128 3.73 12.08 -7.59
N THR A 129 4.82 11.46 -7.12
CA THR A 129 5.20 10.09 -7.47
C THR A 129 4.89 9.14 -6.33
N SER A 130 4.10 8.10 -6.60
CA SER A 130 3.87 7.00 -5.66
C SER A 130 4.75 5.82 -6.07
N MET A 131 5.42 5.20 -5.11
CA MET A 131 6.30 4.05 -5.33
C MET A 131 5.83 2.88 -4.46
N THR A 132 5.42 1.78 -5.11
CA THR A 132 5.03 0.55 -4.42
C THR A 132 6.25 -0.35 -4.27
N ILE A 133 6.98 -0.13 -3.18
CA ILE A 133 8.24 -0.81 -2.87
C ILE A 133 8.43 -0.88 -1.35
N ASN A 134 9.00 -1.96 -0.84
CA ASN A 134 9.12 -2.23 0.60
C ASN A 134 10.55 -2.61 1.00
N GLY A 135 11.04 -3.80 0.71
CA GLY A 135 12.39 -4.22 1.11
C GLY A 135 13.48 -3.23 0.73
N THR A 136 13.50 -2.78 -0.51
CA THR A 136 14.47 -1.83 -1.06
C THR A 136 14.01 -0.37 -1.04
N ALA A 137 12.93 -0.05 -0.32
CA ALA A 137 12.29 1.27 -0.35
C ALA A 137 13.26 2.44 -0.07
N ALA A 138 14.12 2.32 0.93
CA ALA A 138 15.09 3.36 1.28
C ALA A 138 16.10 3.61 0.15
N ILE A 139 16.52 2.55 -0.55
CA ILE A 139 17.44 2.63 -1.70
C ILE A 139 16.77 3.36 -2.87
N LEU A 140 15.52 2.98 -3.20
CA LEU A 140 14.77 3.60 -4.29
C LEU A 140 14.41 5.06 -3.99
N LEU A 141 14.15 5.40 -2.71
CA LEU A 141 13.98 6.79 -2.30
C LEU A 141 15.28 7.58 -2.44
N ALA A 142 16.43 6.97 -2.14
CA ALA A 142 17.74 7.60 -2.36
C ALA A 142 17.98 7.92 -3.85
N PHE A 143 17.62 6.99 -4.76
CA PHE A 143 17.67 7.27 -6.20
C PHE A 143 16.71 8.41 -6.60
N TYR A 144 15.48 8.41 -6.07
CA TYR A 144 14.50 9.46 -6.37
C TYR A 144 14.99 10.86 -5.93
N VAL A 145 15.58 10.96 -4.74
CA VAL A 145 16.16 12.19 -4.25
C VAL A 145 17.34 12.62 -5.13
N ALA A 146 18.22 11.69 -5.50
CA ALA A 146 19.39 11.98 -6.34
C ALA A 146 18.97 12.45 -7.75
N VAL A 147 17.96 11.84 -8.38
CA VAL A 147 17.41 12.33 -9.66
C VAL A 147 16.80 13.73 -9.50
N GLY A 148 16.05 13.98 -8.43
CA GLY A 148 15.53 15.31 -8.15
C GLY A 148 16.64 16.38 -8.07
N GLU A 149 17.72 16.09 -7.37
CA GLU A 149 18.90 16.96 -7.29
C GLU A 149 19.56 17.16 -8.67
N ASN A 150 19.69 16.08 -9.48
CA ASN A 150 20.24 16.17 -10.84
C ASN A 150 19.37 17.04 -11.77
N GLN A 151 18.04 17.06 -11.54
CA GLN A 151 17.11 17.95 -12.22
C GLN A 151 17.12 19.40 -11.67
N GLY A 152 17.91 19.68 -10.61
CA GLY A 152 17.93 20.98 -9.94
C GLY A 152 16.72 21.25 -9.03
N VAL A 153 15.99 20.22 -8.64
CA VAL A 153 14.84 20.31 -7.74
C VAL A 153 15.31 20.23 -6.29
N GLU A 154 14.93 21.22 -5.48
CA GLU A 154 15.18 21.19 -4.05
C GLU A 154 14.43 20.03 -3.39
N ARG A 155 15.07 19.31 -2.46
CA ARG A 155 14.46 18.19 -1.71
C ARG A 155 13.10 18.53 -1.11
N SER A 156 12.97 19.74 -0.56
CA SER A 156 11.74 20.25 0.04
C SER A 156 10.56 20.39 -0.93
N LYS A 157 10.81 20.36 -2.24
CA LYS A 157 9.79 20.44 -3.28
C LYS A 157 9.35 19.08 -3.79
N LEU A 158 10.13 18.02 -3.56
CA LEU A 158 9.77 16.66 -3.95
C LEU A 158 8.49 16.23 -3.23
N THR A 159 7.55 15.69 -4.00
CA THR A 159 6.26 15.22 -3.49
C THR A 159 5.99 13.79 -3.93
N GLY A 160 5.45 12.99 -3.04
CA GLY A 160 5.18 11.60 -3.37
C GLY A 160 4.80 10.77 -2.15
N THR A 161 4.83 9.48 -2.35
CA THR A 161 4.59 8.47 -1.31
C THR A 161 5.42 7.25 -1.65
N ILE A 162 6.11 6.69 -0.67
CA ILE A 162 6.72 5.36 -0.77
C ILE A 162 5.98 4.42 0.17
N GLN A 163 5.72 3.17 -0.25
CA GLN A 163 4.97 2.23 0.58
C GLN A 163 5.75 1.89 1.84
N ASN A 164 6.98 1.41 1.73
CA ASN A 164 7.92 1.25 2.84
C ASN A 164 7.34 0.52 4.06
N ASP A 165 6.42 -0.42 3.83
CA ASP A 165 5.75 -1.23 4.84
C ASP A 165 6.31 -2.65 4.81
N ILE A 166 7.31 -2.92 5.63
CA ILE A 166 7.99 -4.21 5.62
C ILE A 166 7.27 -5.29 6.43
N LEU A 167 6.55 -4.92 7.49
CA LEU A 167 5.95 -5.91 8.40
C LEU A 167 4.93 -6.79 7.68
N LYS A 168 4.12 -6.21 6.80
CA LYS A 168 3.18 -6.99 5.97
C LYS A 168 3.88 -7.94 4.99
N GLU A 169 5.11 -7.64 4.58
CA GLU A 169 5.85 -8.52 3.66
C GLU A 169 6.18 -9.85 4.31
N TYR A 170 6.52 -9.86 5.60
CA TYR A 170 6.78 -11.09 6.35
C TYR A 170 5.55 -11.98 6.51
N VAL A 171 4.36 -11.43 6.34
CA VAL A 171 3.09 -12.12 6.59
C VAL A 171 2.42 -12.62 5.31
N SER A 172 2.34 -11.77 4.27
CA SER A 172 1.42 -12.00 3.17
C SER A 172 1.99 -11.88 1.77
N ARG A 173 3.14 -11.20 1.56
CA ARG A 173 3.63 -10.95 0.20
C ARG A 173 4.98 -11.57 -0.14
N GLY A 174 5.92 -11.60 0.79
CA GLY A 174 7.16 -12.35 0.64
C GLY A 174 8.35 -11.59 0.04
N THR A 175 8.28 -10.27 -0.15
CA THR A 175 9.41 -9.46 -0.65
C THR A 175 10.23 -8.86 0.50
N TRP A 176 10.57 -9.69 1.49
CA TRP A 176 11.48 -9.33 2.56
C TRP A 176 12.94 -9.58 2.17
N ILE A 177 13.86 -8.94 2.88
CA ILE A 177 15.30 -9.14 2.72
C ILE A 177 15.92 -9.43 4.10
N TRP A 178 15.92 -8.44 4.98
CA TRP A 178 16.55 -8.53 6.31
C TRP A 178 15.54 -8.93 7.39
N PRO A 179 16.01 -9.32 8.60
CA PRO A 179 15.13 -9.56 9.74
C PRO A 179 14.30 -8.34 10.12
N PRO A 180 13.18 -8.50 10.87
CA PRO A 180 12.27 -7.40 11.19
C PRO A 180 12.92 -6.20 11.88
N ARG A 181 13.83 -6.41 12.85
CA ARG A 181 14.46 -5.31 13.61
C ARG A 181 15.32 -4.38 12.76
N PRO A 182 16.31 -4.85 11.97
CA PRO A 182 17.04 -4.00 11.04
C PRO A 182 16.15 -3.30 10.00
N SER A 183 15.11 -3.99 9.55
CA SER A 183 14.13 -3.40 8.61
C SER A 183 13.36 -2.24 9.25
N LEU A 184 12.91 -2.37 10.50
CA LEU A 184 12.27 -1.30 11.26
C LEU A 184 13.20 -0.10 11.45
N ARG A 185 14.49 -0.36 11.73
CA ARG A 185 15.51 0.70 11.78
C ARG A 185 15.54 1.50 10.48
N LEU A 186 15.62 0.83 9.34
CA LEU A 186 15.70 1.49 8.03
C LEU A 186 14.45 2.31 7.71
N ILE A 187 13.26 1.81 8.11
CA ILE A 187 12.01 2.56 7.99
C ILE A 187 12.04 3.83 8.86
N ALA A 188 12.49 3.72 10.11
CA ALA A 188 12.58 4.88 10.97
C ALA A 188 13.60 5.91 10.43
N ASP A 189 14.74 5.46 9.89
CA ASP A 189 15.71 6.32 9.21
C ASP A 189 15.07 7.08 8.04
N THR A 190 14.25 6.38 7.25
CA THR A 190 13.51 6.98 6.12
C THR A 190 12.51 8.03 6.60
N ILE A 191 11.75 7.74 7.66
CA ILE A 191 10.76 8.67 8.24
C ILE A 191 11.47 9.91 8.81
N GLU A 192 12.52 9.75 9.59
CA GLU A 192 13.32 10.85 10.15
C GLU A 192 13.91 11.73 9.04
N PHE A 193 14.49 11.12 8.01
CA PHE A 193 15.04 11.83 6.86
C PHE A 193 13.97 12.62 6.10
N CYS A 194 12.86 11.99 5.77
CA CYS A 194 11.78 12.66 5.05
C CYS A 194 11.19 13.83 5.83
N ALA A 195 11.01 13.68 7.14
CA ALA A 195 10.51 14.76 7.98
C ALA A 195 11.42 15.99 7.99
N ALA A 196 12.75 15.77 7.93
CA ALA A 196 13.76 16.84 7.94
C ALA A 196 14.01 17.45 6.55
N GLU A 197 14.20 16.59 5.53
CA GLU A 197 14.76 16.97 4.23
C GLU A 197 13.72 17.00 3.10
N VAL A 198 12.68 16.15 3.18
CA VAL A 198 11.66 15.99 2.14
C VAL A 198 10.25 16.09 2.73
N PRO A 199 9.88 17.21 3.37
CA PRO A 199 8.70 17.32 4.24
C PRO A 199 7.35 17.18 3.53
N ARG A 200 7.34 17.20 2.20
CA ARG A 200 6.13 17.01 1.38
C ARG A 200 5.97 15.59 0.87
N PHE A 201 6.85 14.67 1.27
CA PHE A 201 6.84 13.28 0.86
C PHE A 201 6.27 12.39 2.00
N ASN A 202 5.35 11.50 1.68
CA ASN A 202 4.85 10.51 2.63
C ASN A 202 5.87 9.36 2.72
N ALA A 203 6.57 9.29 3.85
CA ALA A 203 7.66 8.34 4.06
C ALA A 203 7.19 6.89 4.21
N ILE A 204 5.89 6.69 4.48
CA ILE A 204 5.31 5.38 4.66
C ILE A 204 3.82 5.37 4.26
N SER A 205 3.39 4.25 3.67
CA SER A 205 1.98 3.93 3.43
C SER A 205 1.72 2.50 3.92
N VAL A 206 1.22 2.37 5.14
CA VAL A 206 0.97 1.09 5.81
C VAL A 206 -0.15 0.34 5.09
N ALA A 207 0.13 -0.87 4.61
CA ALA A 207 -0.66 -1.52 3.57
C ALA A 207 -1.39 -2.78 4.07
N GLY A 208 -2.62 -2.63 4.52
CA GLY A 208 -3.52 -3.73 4.85
C GLY A 208 -3.96 -4.56 3.64
N ALA A 209 -3.94 -3.96 2.46
CA ALA A 209 -4.39 -4.58 1.22
C ALA A 209 -3.87 -6.01 1.00
N HIS A 210 -2.59 -6.25 1.29
CA HIS A 210 -1.98 -7.57 1.09
C HIS A 210 -2.44 -8.61 2.13
N PHE A 211 -2.78 -8.19 3.35
CA PHE A 211 -3.44 -9.10 4.32
C PHE A 211 -4.81 -9.52 3.81
N ARG A 212 -5.57 -8.58 3.22
CA ARG A 212 -6.89 -8.83 2.66
C ARG A 212 -6.83 -9.81 1.49
N ASP A 213 -5.88 -9.61 0.57
CA ASP A 213 -5.65 -10.50 -0.58
C ASP A 213 -5.20 -11.91 -0.15
N ALA A 214 -4.44 -12.01 0.92
CA ALA A 214 -4.02 -13.29 1.49
C ALA A 214 -5.15 -14.03 2.23
N GLY A 215 -6.33 -13.41 2.42
CA GLY A 215 -7.52 -14.02 2.98
C GLY A 215 -7.96 -13.50 4.35
N ALA A 216 -7.37 -12.43 4.86
CA ALA A 216 -7.88 -11.75 6.06
C ALA A 216 -9.28 -11.17 5.82
N ASN A 217 -10.14 -11.16 6.85
CA ASN A 217 -11.39 -10.40 6.80
C ASN A 217 -11.17 -8.90 7.08
N ALA A 218 -12.22 -8.11 6.91
CA ALA A 218 -12.17 -6.65 7.04
C ALA A 218 -11.66 -6.17 8.42
N ALA A 219 -12.02 -6.85 9.50
CA ALA A 219 -11.56 -6.50 10.85
C ALA A 219 -10.10 -6.87 11.07
N GLN A 220 -9.65 -8.03 10.57
CA GLN A 220 -8.25 -8.48 10.62
C GLN A 220 -7.36 -7.54 9.78
N GLU A 221 -7.78 -7.21 8.56
CA GLU A 221 -7.06 -6.26 7.71
C GLU A 221 -6.84 -4.94 8.44
N MET A 222 -7.89 -4.35 9.00
CA MET A 222 -7.78 -3.08 9.74
C MET A 222 -6.91 -3.21 11.00
N ALA A 223 -7.10 -4.27 11.80
CA ALA A 223 -6.37 -4.45 13.04
C ALA A 223 -4.86 -4.65 12.80
N PHE A 224 -4.48 -5.50 11.84
CA PHE A 224 -3.08 -5.75 11.50
C PHE A 224 -2.41 -4.49 10.95
N THR A 225 -3.10 -3.76 10.09
CA THR A 225 -2.60 -2.49 9.53
C THR A 225 -2.39 -1.43 10.61
N LEU A 226 -3.32 -1.30 11.55
CA LEU A 226 -3.16 -0.36 12.66
C LEU A 226 -2.02 -0.76 13.59
N MET A 227 -1.82 -2.08 13.83
CA MET A 227 -0.70 -2.59 14.63
C MET A 227 0.65 -2.38 13.94
N ASP A 228 0.74 -2.52 12.61
CA ASP A 228 1.93 -2.12 11.85
C ASP A 228 2.22 -0.64 12.03
N GLY A 229 1.20 0.21 11.85
CA GLY A 229 1.31 1.66 12.06
C GLY A 229 1.76 2.04 13.47
N VAL A 230 1.23 1.36 14.50
CA VAL A 230 1.65 1.51 15.90
C VAL A 230 3.13 1.14 16.06
N THR A 231 3.54 -0.01 15.52
CA THR A 231 4.92 -0.50 15.62
C THR A 231 5.92 0.46 14.99
N TYR A 232 5.60 1.02 13.81
CA TYR A 232 6.45 2.03 13.18
C TYR A 232 6.53 3.32 13.99
N CYS A 233 5.41 3.78 14.55
CA CYS A 233 5.41 4.96 15.42
C CYS A 233 6.23 4.74 16.70
N GLU A 234 6.13 3.57 17.31
CA GLU A 234 6.92 3.21 18.49
C GLU A 234 8.41 3.17 18.19
N GLU A 235 8.82 2.63 17.04
CA GLU A 235 10.22 2.60 16.62
C GLU A 235 10.78 4.02 16.48
N VAL A 236 10.07 4.91 15.78
CA VAL A 236 10.52 6.31 15.57
C VAL A 236 10.59 7.08 16.89
N ILE A 237 9.53 6.98 17.71
CA ILE A 237 9.46 7.71 19.00
C ILE A 237 10.47 7.16 20.01
N GLY A 238 10.64 5.82 20.03
CA GLY A 238 11.57 5.12 20.93
C GLY A 238 13.02 5.57 20.78
N ARG A 239 13.40 6.10 19.61
CA ARG A 239 14.71 6.70 19.35
C ARG A 239 14.92 8.06 20.05
N GLY A 240 13.86 8.69 20.51
CA GLY A 240 13.91 9.96 21.24
C GLY A 240 14.30 11.19 20.42
N ARG A 241 14.28 11.08 19.07
CA ARG A 241 14.68 12.17 18.17
C ARG A 241 13.50 12.98 17.66
N MET A 242 12.30 12.40 17.63
CA MET A 242 11.09 13.01 17.09
C MET A 242 9.90 12.80 18.01
N THR A 243 8.97 13.76 17.98
CA THR A 243 7.61 13.61 18.52
C THR A 243 6.66 13.15 17.43
N ILE A 244 5.51 12.57 17.83
CA ILE A 244 4.49 12.12 16.88
C ILE A 244 4.02 13.23 15.92
N ASP A 245 3.87 14.46 16.40
CA ASP A 245 3.40 15.58 15.58
C ASP A 245 4.38 16.02 14.47
N GLN A 246 5.63 15.59 14.55
CA GLN A 246 6.65 15.90 13.54
C GLN A 246 6.58 14.99 12.31
N PHE A 247 6.05 13.76 12.45
CA PHE A 247 6.00 12.82 11.33
C PHE A 247 4.63 12.18 11.05
N ALA A 248 3.69 12.13 11.99
CA ALA A 248 2.41 11.43 11.80
C ALA A 248 1.63 11.89 10.57
N ARG A 249 1.83 13.14 10.13
CA ARG A 249 1.21 13.67 8.90
C ARG A 249 1.75 13.01 7.62
N GLN A 250 2.90 12.34 7.69
CA GLN A 250 3.51 11.61 6.57
C GLN A 250 3.14 10.12 6.59
N VAL A 251 2.43 9.66 7.62
CA VAL A 251 1.88 8.31 7.68
C VAL A 251 0.58 8.26 6.90
N SER A 252 0.48 7.36 5.97
CA SER A 252 -0.73 7.05 5.21
C SER A 252 -0.99 5.56 5.24
N PHE A 253 -2.18 5.15 4.76
CA PHE A 253 -2.61 3.76 4.79
C PHE A 253 -3.11 3.31 3.42
N TYR A 254 -3.19 2.01 3.20
CA TYR A 254 -3.61 1.44 1.92
C TYR A 254 -4.38 0.13 2.14
N PHE A 255 -5.56 0.02 1.54
CA PHE A 255 -6.49 -1.09 1.76
C PHE A 255 -7.05 -1.65 0.46
N TYR A 256 -7.61 -2.86 0.55
CA TYR A 256 -8.58 -3.34 -0.43
C TYR A 256 -10.01 -3.08 0.05
N THR A 257 -10.93 -2.93 -0.90
CA THR A 257 -12.38 -2.96 -0.66
C THR A 257 -12.94 -4.16 -1.39
N HIS A 258 -13.56 -5.07 -0.66
CA HIS A 258 -14.16 -6.29 -1.19
C HIS A 258 -15.69 -6.30 -0.99
N GLY A 259 -16.31 -7.43 -1.25
CA GLY A 259 -17.73 -7.64 -1.52
C GLY A 259 -18.78 -7.22 -0.48
N ASP A 260 -18.48 -7.12 0.83
CA ASP A 260 -19.48 -6.71 1.82
C ASP A 260 -19.53 -5.19 1.95
N PHE A 261 -20.45 -4.59 1.20
CA PHE A 261 -20.54 -3.14 1.01
C PHE A 261 -20.59 -2.34 2.32
N PHE A 262 -21.49 -2.68 3.23
CA PHE A 262 -21.67 -1.93 4.48
C PHE A 262 -20.58 -2.22 5.49
N GLU A 263 -20.07 -3.43 5.52
CA GLU A 263 -18.92 -3.78 6.35
C GLU A 263 -17.67 -2.99 5.93
N GLU A 264 -17.42 -2.84 4.63
CA GLU A 264 -16.31 -2.05 4.12
C GLU A 264 -16.45 -0.55 4.47
N VAL A 265 -17.65 0.03 4.36
CA VAL A 265 -17.91 1.40 4.83
C VAL A 265 -17.61 1.53 6.32
N ALA A 266 -18.10 0.59 7.13
CA ALA A 266 -17.90 0.57 8.58
C ALA A 266 -16.41 0.40 8.95
N LYS A 267 -15.68 -0.44 8.22
CA LYS A 267 -14.22 -0.63 8.37
C LYS A 267 -13.47 0.70 8.33
N TYR A 268 -13.71 1.51 7.31
CA TYR A 268 -13.03 2.80 7.15
C TYR A 268 -13.44 3.83 8.21
N ARG A 269 -14.70 3.85 8.61
CA ARG A 269 -15.21 4.72 9.68
C ARG A 269 -14.58 4.35 11.02
N ALA A 270 -14.57 3.06 11.36
CA ALA A 270 -13.95 2.51 12.56
C ALA A 270 -12.44 2.75 12.57
N GLY A 271 -11.75 2.48 11.47
CA GLY A 271 -10.31 2.69 11.33
C GLY A 271 -9.88 4.14 11.56
N ARG A 272 -10.61 5.13 10.99
CA ARG A 272 -10.34 6.55 11.26
C ARG A 272 -10.49 6.90 12.73
N ARG A 273 -11.58 6.46 13.34
CA ARG A 273 -11.87 6.73 14.76
C ARG A 273 -10.82 6.09 15.67
N ARG A 274 -10.46 4.84 15.41
CA ARG A 274 -9.47 4.12 16.20
C ARG A 274 -8.07 4.70 16.06
N TRP A 275 -7.60 4.98 14.84
CA TRP A 275 -6.31 5.60 14.61
C TRP A 275 -6.18 6.97 15.28
N ALA A 276 -7.20 7.80 15.15
CA ALA A 276 -7.21 9.11 15.80
C ALA A 276 -6.99 9.02 17.30
N ARG A 277 -7.69 8.08 17.96
CA ARG A 277 -7.52 7.81 19.39
C ARG A 277 -6.14 7.28 19.73
N ILE A 278 -5.62 6.32 18.96
CA ILE A 278 -4.26 5.79 19.16
C ILE A 278 -3.23 6.94 19.12
N VAL A 279 -3.26 7.76 18.09
CA VAL A 279 -2.29 8.84 17.92
C VAL A 279 -2.42 9.88 19.04
N ARG A 280 -3.63 10.18 19.49
CA ARG A 280 -3.87 11.12 20.59
C ARG A 280 -3.50 10.55 21.95
N GLU A 281 -4.01 9.36 22.27
CA GLU A 281 -3.99 8.81 23.64
C GLU A 281 -2.71 8.03 23.92
N ARG A 282 -2.20 7.23 22.96
CA ARG A 282 -0.99 6.42 23.13
C ARG A 282 0.28 7.24 22.88
N PHE A 283 0.29 8.08 21.84
CA PHE A 283 1.47 8.83 21.42
C PHE A 283 1.45 10.32 21.83
N GLY A 284 0.36 10.81 22.38
CA GLY A 284 0.26 12.14 22.96
C GLY A 284 0.23 13.30 21.96
N ALA A 285 -0.22 13.06 20.71
CA ALA A 285 -0.31 14.11 19.69
C ALA A 285 -1.15 15.31 20.17
N GLN A 286 -0.66 16.51 19.86
CA GLN A 286 -1.33 17.76 20.22
C GLN A 286 -2.07 18.38 19.00
N ASP A 287 -1.62 18.10 17.80
CA ASP A 287 -2.24 18.58 16.56
C ASP A 287 -3.27 17.59 16.03
N ASP A 288 -4.51 18.03 15.83
CA ASP A 288 -5.58 17.20 15.27
C ASP A 288 -5.23 16.64 13.89
N ARG A 289 -4.42 17.37 13.09
CA ARG A 289 -3.97 16.90 11.78
C ARG A 289 -3.03 15.70 11.86
N SER A 290 -2.32 15.51 12.96
CA SER A 290 -1.52 14.33 13.23
C SER A 290 -2.37 13.08 13.46
N CYS A 291 -3.60 13.27 13.94
CA CYS A 291 -4.57 12.20 14.23
C CYS A 291 -5.40 11.77 12.99
N MET A 292 -5.25 12.45 11.84
CA MET A 292 -6.01 12.12 10.63
C MET A 292 -5.55 10.80 10.02
N PHE A 293 -6.51 9.91 9.78
CA PHE A 293 -6.30 8.65 9.06
C PHE A 293 -6.48 8.87 7.56
N ARG A 294 -5.37 9.05 6.84
CA ARG A 294 -5.38 9.23 5.38
C ARG A 294 -5.09 7.90 4.71
N PHE A 295 -5.95 7.49 3.79
CA PHE A 295 -5.79 6.19 3.15
C PHE A 295 -6.15 6.22 1.66
N GLY A 296 -5.50 5.33 0.93
CA GLY A 296 -5.83 4.93 -0.42
C GLY A 296 -6.47 3.55 -0.43
N VAL A 297 -7.17 3.24 -1.52
CA VAL A 297 -7.85 1.96 -1.72
C VAL A 297 -7.65 1.43 -3.12
N VAL A 298 -7.57 0.11 -3.24
CA VAL A 298 -7.89 -0.62 -4.48
C VAL A 298 -9.26 -1.26 -4.34
N SER A 299 -10.10 -1.10 -5.35
CA SER A 299 -11.33 -1.87 -5.52
C SER A 299 -11.05 -2.99 -6.51
N GLY A 300 -11.20 -4.24 -6.09
CA GLY A 300 -10.81 -5.41 -6.89
C GLY A 300 -9.90 -6.37 -6.12
N GLY A 301 -8.89 -6.91 -6.78
CA GLY A 301 -7.99 -7.91 -6.21
C GLY A 301 -8.66 -9.28 -6.11
N ALA A 302 -8.53 -9.97 -4.98
CA ALA A 302 -9.09 -11.31 -4.74
C ALA A 302 -10.63 -11.40 -4.84
N SER A 303 -11.34 -10.28 -4.93
CA SER A 303 -12.78 -10.23 -5.18
C SER A 303 -13.16 -10.44 -6.64
N LEU A 304 -12.19 -10.38 -7.57
CA LEU A 304 -12.42 -10.57 -8.99
C LEU A 304 -12.28 -12.04 -9.37
N HIS A 305 -13.15 -12.51 -10.25
CA HIS A 305 -13.22 -13.90 -10.64
C HIS A 305 -13.07 -14.09 -12.15
N ALA A 306 -12.36 -15.15 -12.54
CA ALA A 306 -12.18 -15.53 -13.94
C ALA A 306 -13.47 -15.96 -14.64
N PRO A 307 -14.37 -16.76 -14.03
CA PRO A 307 -15.66 -17.08 -14.65
C PRO A 307 -16.52 -15.82 -14.82
N GLN A 308 -17.14 -15.68 -16.02
CA GLN A 308 -18.00 -14.54 -16.36
C GLN A 308 -17.34 -13.17 -16.04
N PRO A 309 -16.18 -12.87 -16.65
CA PRO A 309 -15.31 -11.80 -16.18
C PRO A 309 -15.94 -10.40 -16.25
N HIS A 310 -16.91 -10.16 -17.14
CA HIS A 310 -17.60 -8.87 -17.20
C HIS A 310 -18.43 -8.57 -15.93
N ASN A 311 -18.76 -9.59 -15.11
CA ASN A 311 -19.37 -9.35 -13.79
C ASN A 311 -18.42 -8.58 -12.85
N ASN A 312 -17.11 -8.63 -13.10
CA ASN A 312 -16.12 -7.87 -12.34
C ASN A 312 -16.29 -6.36 -12.48
N ILE A 313 -16.82 -5.86 -13.61
CA ILE A 313 -17.18 -4.45 -13.81
C ILE A 313 -18.17 -4.00 -12.72
N VAL A 314 -19.18 -4.83 -12.46
CA VAL A 314 -20.20 -4.54 -11.44
C VAL A 314 -19.59 -4.63 -10.04
N ARG A 315 -18.75 -5.66 -9.77
CA ARG A 315 -18.06 -5.82 -8.48
C ARG A 315 -17.23 -4.57 -8.16
N VAL A 316 -16.34 -4.19 -9.06
CA VAL A 316 -15.49 -3.01 -8.90
C VAL A 316 -16.31 -1.73 -8.71
N ALA A 317 -17.44 -1.58 -9.40
CA ALA A 317 -18.25 -0.37 -9.28
C ALA A 317 -18.85 -0.19 -7.88
N TYR A 318 -19.41 -1.23 -7.26
CA TYR A 318 -19.97 -1.12 -5.91
C TYR A 318 -18.88 -1.09 -4.82
N GLU A 319 -17.76 -1.77 -5.00
CA GLU A 319 -16.61 -1.70 -4.12
C GLU A 319 -15.99 -0.29 -4.11
N ALA A 320 -15.85 0.32 -5.29
CA ALA A 320 -15.44 1.71 -5.41
C ALA A 320 -16.44 2.66 -4.74
N MET A 321 -17.75 2.41 -4.85
CA MET A 321 -18.77 3.19 -4.15
C MET A 321 -18.65 3.04 -2.63
N ALA A 322 -18.41 1.83 -2.10
CA ALA A 322 -18.16 1.60 -0.67
C ALA A 322 -16.93 2.38 -0.19
N SER A 323 -15.84 2.39 -0.97
CA SER A 323 -14.64 3.17 -0.70
C SER A 323 -14.91 4.67 -0.60
N VAL A 324 -15.69 5.21 -1.55
CA VAL A 324 -16.08 6.64 -1.58
C VAL A 324 -16.95 6.99 -0.39
N LEU A 325 -17.96 6.18 -0.08
CA LEU A 325 -18.82 6.37 1.10
C LEU A 325 -18.05 6.15 2.41
N GLY A 326 -17.01 5.32 2.37
CA GLY A 326 -16.03 5.17 3.43
C GLY A 326 -15.10 6.36 3.63
N GLY A 327 -15.05 7.32 2.69
CA GLY A 327 -14.28 8.56 2.80
C GLY A 327 -12.82 8.46 2.38
N VAL A 328 -12.50 7.72 1.32
CA VAL A 328 -11.16 7.52 0.75
C VAL A 328 -10.54 8.83 0.22
N GLN A 329 -9.20 8.97 0.28
CA GLN A 329 -8.47 10.11 -0.30
C GLN A 329 -7.84 9.80 -1.65
N SER A 330 -7.59 8.53 -1.97
CA SER A 330 -6.99 8.10 -3.23
C SER A 330 -7.54 6.72 -3.59
N MET A 331 -7.87 6.49 -4.84
CA MET A 331 -8.45 5.22 -5.26
C MET A 331 -7.86 4.75 -6.59
N PHE A 332 -7.66 3.44 -6.66
CA PHE A 332 -7.41 2.68 -7.86
C PHE A 332 -8.58 1.70 -8.05
N THR A 333 -9.06 1.52 -9.26
CA THR A 333 -10.05 0.53 -9.64
C THR A 333 -9.41 -0.51 -10.54
N ALA A 334 -9.48 -1.78 -10.14
CA ALA A 334 -8.98 -2.89 -10.93
C ALA A 334 -9.77 -3.03 -12.24
N ALA A 335 -9.10 -3.49 -13.27
CA ALA A 335 -9.75 -3.80 -14.53
C ALA A 335 -10.43 -5.17 -14.47
N TRP A 336 -11.49 -5.37 -15.23
CA TRP A 336 -12.29 -6.60 -15.19
C TRP A 336 -11.51 -7.85 -15.64
N ASP A 337 -10.44 -7.68 -16.42
CA ASP A 337 -9.57 -8.72 -16.96
C ASP A 337 -8.35 -9.03 -16.06
N GLU A 338 -8.20 -8.35 -14.93
CA GLU A 338 -7.08 -8.54 -13.98
C GLU A 338 -6.87 -9.99 -13.52
N PRO A 339 -7.92 -10.84 -13.34
CA PRO A 339 -7.72 -12.25 -13.00
C PRO A 339 -6.99 -13.09 -14.06
N PHE A 340 -6.80 -12.56 -15.26
CA PHE A 340 -6.17 -13.29 -16.37
C PHE A 340 -4.78 -12.77 -16.74
N ALA A 341 -4.62 -11.43 -16.77
CA ALA A 341 -3.40 -10.81 -17.29
C ALA A 341 -3.30 -9.34 -16.86
N ILE A 342 -2.20 -8.68 -17.28
CA ILE A 342 -2.08 -7.22 -17.21
C ILE A 342 -3.21 -6.59 -18.03
N PRO A 343 -3.91 -5.59 -17.49
CA PRO A 343 -5.07 -4.97 -18.13
C PRO A 343 -4.80 -4.45 -19.54
N THR A 344 -5.75 -4.68 -20.43
CA THR A 344 -5.75 -4.06 -21.77
C THR A 344 -6.00 -2.55 -21.65
N GLU A 345 -5.73 -1.81 -22.72
CA GLU A 345 -6.02 -0.35 -22.75
C GLU A 345 -7.52 -0.08 -22.60
N GLU A 346 -8.37 -0.91 -23.18
CA GLU A 346 -9.83 -0.81 -23.08
C GLU A 346 -10.32 -1.06 -21.66
N SER A 347 -9.90 -2.15 -21.03
CA SER A 347 -10.30 -2.51 -19.67
C SER A 347 -9.80 -1.50 -18.63
N ALA A 348 -8.55 -1.02 -18.77
CA ALA A 348 -8.00 0.04 -17.93
C ALA A 348 -8.75 1.37 -18.09
N THR A 349 -9.17 1.70 -19.31
CA THR A 349 -10.01 2.88 -19.57
C THR A 349 -11.37 2.75 -18.90
N LEU A 350 -12.01 1.59 -18.97
CA LEU A 350 -13.30 1.35 -18.33
C LEU A 350 -13.20 1.43 -16.80
N ALA A 351 -12.13 0.87 -16.22
CA ALA A 351 -11.85 0.99 -14.80
C ALA A 351 -11.70 2.47 -14.36
N LEU A 352 -11.01 3.30 -15.15
CA LEU A 352 -10.93 4.74 -14.93
C LEU A 352 -12.31 5.42 -15.01
N ARG A 353 -13.13 5.07 -16.02
CA ARG A 353 -14.48 5.63 -16.19
C ARG A 353 -15.37 5.29 -15.01
N THR A 354 -15.24 4.14 -14.39
CA THR A 354 -15.97 3.77 -13.17
C THR A 354 -15.80 4.84 -12.08
N GLN A 355 -14.59 5.28 -11.80
CA GLN A 355 -14.34 6.35 -10.81
C GLN A 355 -14.93 7.69 -11.24
N GLN A 356 -14.83 8.02 -12.53
CA GLN A 356 -15.36 9.28 -13.06
C GLN A 356 -16.90 9.31 -13.01
N ILE A 357 -17.58 8.22 -13.32
CA ILE A 357 -19.04 8.09 -13.18
C ILE A 357 -19.43 8.29 -11.70
N LEU A 358 -18.73 7.65 -10.76
CA LEU A 358 -18.98 7.85 -9.34
C LEU A 358 -18.82 9.33 -8.94
N ALA A 359 -17.77 9.99 -9.40
CA ALA A 359 -17.45 11.37 -9.04
C ALA A 359 -18.46 12.38 -9.57
N TYR A 360 -18.93 12.21 -10.81
CA TYR A 360 -19.67 13.24 -11.53
C TYR A 360 -21.16 12.97 -11.73
N GLU A 361 -21.58 11.70 -11.78
CA GLU A 361 -22.97 11.36 -12.13
C GLU A 361 -23.81 10.96 -10.92
N THR A 362 -23.24 10.25 -9.92
CA THR A 362 -24.01 9.67 -8.80
C THR A 362 -24.46 10.69 -7.76
N GLY A 363 -23.80 11.84 -7.68
CA GLY A 363 -24.04 12.85 -6.65
C GLY A 363 -23.41 12.54 -5.29
N VAL A 364 -22.67 11.43 -5.13
CA VAL A 364 -22.04 11.02 -3.88
C VAL A 364 -21.05 12.05 -3.34
N ALA A 365 -20.43 12.84 -4.21
CA ALA A 365 -19.49 13.90 -3.83
C ALA A 365 -20.16 15.21 -3.35
N LYS A 366 -21.50 15.31 -3.39
CA LYS A 366 -22.24 16.54 -3.09
C LYS A 366 -22.45 16.78 -1.59
N VAL A 367 -22.36 15.75 -0.77
CA VAL A 367 -22.58 15.81 0.69
C VAL A 367 -21.45 15.05 1.39
N ALA A 368 -20.92 15.62 2.46
CA ALA A 368 -19.96 14.94 3.31
C ALA A 368 -20.69 13.88 4.15
N ASP A 369 -20.19 12.64 4.14
CA ASP A 369 -20.72 11.50 4.88
C ASP A 369 -22.25 11.34 4.76
N PRO A 370 -22.78 11.01 3.58
CA PRO A 370 -24.23 10.91 3.36
C PRO A 370 -24.89 9.76 4.14
N LEU A 371 -24.12 8.79 4.63
CA LEU A 371 -24.59 7.68 5.46
C LEU A 371 -24.57 7.98 6.97
N GLY A 372 -24.02 9.13 7.37
CA GLY A 372 -23.93 9.52 8.79
C GLY A 372 -25.29 9.64 9.46
N GLY A 373 -25.45 8.97 10.60
CA GLY A 373 -26.72 8.87 11.33
C GLY A 373 -27.63 7.72 10.87
N SER A 374 -27.22 6.90 9.92
CA SER A 374 -27.89 5.63 9.64
C SER A 374 -27.75 4.70 10.85
N TYR A 375 -28.85 4.23 11.42
CA TYR A 375 -28.84 3.33 12.58
C TYR A 375 -27.93 2.12 12.34
N TYR A 376 -28.07 1.47 11.20
CA TYR A 376 -27.27 0.31 10.83
C TYR A 376 -25.78 0.65 10.66
N VAL A 377 -25.44 1.70 9.91
CA VAL A 377 -24.05 2.05 9.63
C VAL A 377 -23.30 2.49 10.89
N GLU A 378 -23.96 3.24 11.78
CA GLU A 378 -23.34 3.65 13.05
C GLU A 378 -23.16 2.47 14.00
N ALA A 379 -24.17 1.59 14.14
CA ALA A 379 -24.07 0.38 14.95
C ALA A 379 -22.98 -0.58 14.42
N LEU A 380 -22.94 -0.80 13.10
CA LEU A 380 -21.92 -1.63 12.47
C LEU A 380 -20.51 -1.01 12.60
N THR A 381 -20.40 0.32 12.58
CA THR A 381 -19.13 1.02 12.83
C THR A 381 -18.62 0.76 14.24
N ASP A 382 -19.50 0.80 15.25
CA ASP A 382 -19.14 0.52 16.64
C ASP A 382 -18.74 -0.95 16.84
N ALA A 383 -19.50 -1.87 16.28
CA ALA A 383 -19.19 -3.30 16.32
C ALA A 383 -17.86 -3.63 15.61
N MET A 384 -17.60 -3.00 14.45
CA MET A 384 -16.35 -3.15 13.72
C MET A 384 -15.16 -2.60 14.55
N GLU A 385 -15.29 -1.40 15.16
CA GLU A 385 -14.22 -0.89 16.02
C GLU A 385 -13.95 -1.82 17.19
N ALA A 386 -15.00 -2.34 17.85
CA ALA A 386 -14.86 -3.27 18.95
C ALA A 386 -14.10 -4.55 18.51
N ARG A 387 -14.44 -5.09 17.34
CA ARG A 387 -13.76 -6.27 16.80
C ARG A 387 -12.31 -6.00 16.44
N VAL A 388 -12.00 -4.86 15.85
CA VAL A 388 -10.63 -4.42 15.57
C VAL A 388 -9.82 -4.29 16.86
N VAL A 389 -10.38 -3.67 17.89
CA VAL A 389 -9.72 -3.52 19.21
C VAL A 389 -9.44 -4.89 19.83
N GLU A 390 -10.39 -5.80 19.81
CA GLU A 390 -10.21 -7.17 20.34
C GLU A 390 -9.00 -7.88 19.69
N ILE A 391 -8.89 -7.79 18.36
CA ILE A 391 -7.77 -8.38 17.63
C ILE A 391 -6.45 -7.69 17.99
N MET A 392 -6.42 -6.36 18.05
CA MET A 392 -5.23 -5.60 18.44
C MET A 392 -4.76 -5.95 19.85
N ASP A 393 -5.68 -6.01 20.81
CA ASP A 393 -5.38 -6.36 22.21
C ASP A 393 -4.84 -7.81 22.32
N ASP A 394 -5.35 -8.71 21.48
CA ASP A 394 -4.85 -10.08 21.43
C ASP A 394 -3.41 -10.16 20.91
N LEU A 395 -3.09 -9.44 19.84
CA LEU A 395 -1.72 -9.34 19.32
C LEU A 395 -0.76 -8.69 20.34
N GLU A 396 -1.20 -7.67 21.06
CA GLU A 396 -0.40 -7.05 22.12
C GLU A 396 -0.11 -8.02 23.27
N ARG A 397 -1.12 -8.80 23.71
CA ARG A 397 -0.92 -9.84 24.74
C ARG A 397 0.07 -10.92 24.30
N GLN A 398 0.17 -11.21 23.02
CA GLN A 398 1.10 -12.16 22.44
C GLN A 398 2.50 -11.59 22.18
N GLY A 399 2.76 -10.34 22.56
CA GLY A 399 4.09 -9.70 22.49
C GLY A 399 4.24 -8.68 21.35
N GLY A 400 3.14 -8.27 20.75
CA GLY A 400 3.11 -7.24 19.70
C GLY A 400 3.43 -7.76 18.31
N MET A 401 3.38 -6.87 17.31
CA MET A 401 3.40 -7.24 15.90
C MET A 401 4.63 -8.04 15.49
N VAL A 402 5.83 -7.57 15.85
CA VAL A 402 7.09 -8.25 15.49
C VAL A 402 7.14 -9.67 16.03
N ARG A 403 6.78 -9.86 17.30
CA ARG A 403 6.77 -11.20 17.91
C ARG A 403 5.74 -12.12 17.25
N CYS A 404 4.55 -11.60 16.96
CA CYS A 404 3.51 -12.37 16.28
C CYS A 404 3.91 -12.77 14.85
N ILE A 405 4.72 -11.95 14.15
CA ILE A 405 5.30 -12.30 12.84
C ILE A 405 6.32 -13.42 13.01
N GLU A 406 7.27 -13.27 13.95
CA GLU A 406 8.32 -14.27 14.21
C GLU A 406 7.75 -15.64 14.63
N ASP A 407 6.64 -15.65 15.37
CA ASP A 407 5.94 -16.87 15.83
C ASP A 407 4.89 -17.39 14.83
N GLY A 408 4.69 -16.74 13.67
CA GLY A 408 3.74 -17.15 12.63
C GLY A 408 2.26 -17.03 13.04
N VAL A 409 1.94 -16.16 14.00
CA VAL A 409 0.56 -15.99 14.51
C VAL A 409 -0.35 -15.41 13.44
N LEU A 410 0.08 -14.33 12.75
CA LEU A 410 -0.73 -13.68 11.72
C LEU A 410 -0.96 -14.60 10.53
N GLN A 411 0.06 -15.32 10.08
CA GLN A 411 -0.05 -16.28 8.99
C GLN A 411 -1.11 -17.35 9.29
N ARG A 412 -1.13 -17.89 10.54
CA ARG A 412 -2.18 -18.84 10.96
C ARG A 412 -3.57 -18.20 10.95
N MET A 413 -3.73 -16.99 11.51
CA MET A 413 -5.02 -16.28 11.55
C MET A 413 -5.58 -16.05 10.15
N ILE A 414 -4.72 -15.64 9.20
CA ILE A 414 -5.10 -15.41 7.80
C ILE A 414 -5.47 -16.74 7.12
N SER A 415 -4.63 -17.78 7.28
CA SER A 415 -4.87 -19.09 6.67
C SER A 415 -6.16 -19.73 7.18
N GLU A 416 -6.45 -19.64 8.47
CA GLU A 416 -7.70 -20.12 9.05
C GLU A 416 -8.93 -19.37 8.49
N GLN A 417 -8.81 -18.06 8.30
CA GLN A 417 -9.90 -17.26 7.72
C GLN A 417 -10.10 -17.59 6.23
N ALA A 418 -9.02 -17.67 5.46
CA ALA A 418 -9.08 -18.05 4.04
C ALA A 418 -9.73 -19.44 3.87
N PHE A 419 -9.37 -20.41 4.72
CA PHE A 419 -9.95 -21.74 4.71
C PHE A 419 -11.46 -21.73 5.01
N ARG A 420 -11.90 -20.93 6.00
CA ARG A 420 -13.35 -20.78 6.31
C ARG A 420 -14.11 -20.23 5.11
N VAL A 421 -13.58 -19.19 4.46
CA VAL A 421 -14.20 -18.59 3.27
C VAL A 421 -14.29 -19.61 2.14
N GLU A 422 -13.22 -20.35 1.88
CA GLU A 422 -13.20 -21.39 0.85
C GLU A 422 -14.25 -22.49 1.13
N GLN A 423 -14.35 -22.95 2.38
CA GLN A 423 -15.36 -23.94 2.79
C GLN A 423 -16.77 -23.39 2.62
N ALA A 424 -17.03 -22.14 2.99
CA ALA A 424 -18.35 -21.51 2.81
C ALA A 424 -18.74 -21.39 1.33
N VAL A 425 -17.79 -21.09 0.44
CA VAL A 425 -18.02 -21.08 -1.01
C VAL A 425 -18.29 -22.48 -1.54
N ARG A 426 -17.48 -23.48 -1.14
CA ARG A 426 -17.63 -24.88 -1.58
C ARG A 426 -18.94 -25.51 -1.10
N SER A 427 -19.38 -25.20 0.11
CA SER A 427 -20.65 -25.70 0.67
C SER A 427 -21.89 -24.99 0.10
N GLY A 428 -21.71 -23.84 -0.57
CA GLY A 428 -22.80 -22.99 -1.04
C GLY A 428 -23.39 -22.06 0.03
N GLU A 429 -22.86 -22.06 1.25
CA GLU A 429 -23.20 -21.10 2.31
C GLU A 429 -22.90 -19.66 1.87
N ARG A 430 -21.75 -19.45 1.22
CA ARG A 430 -21.40 -18.20 0.56
C ARG A 430 -21.59 -18.33 -0.94
N THR A 431 -22.47 -17.51 -1.50
CA THR A 431 -22.70 -17.46 -2.95
C THR A 431 -21.73 -16.51 -3.62
N VAL A 432 -21.04 -16.98 -4.65
CA VAL A 432 -20.27 -16.17 -5.59
C VAL A 432 -20.86 -16.37 -6.99
N VAL A 433 -21.47 -15.31 -7.53
CA VAL A 433 -22.15 -15.36 -8.83
C VAL A 433 -21.18 -15.71 -9.95
N GLY A 434 -21.53 -16.71 -10.76
CA GLY A 434 -20.70 -17.21 -11.85
C GLY A 434 -19.62 -18.21 -11.43
N VAL A 435 -19.42 -18.42 -10.10
CA VAL A 435 -18.42 -19.35 -9.58
C VAL A 435 -19.04 -20.61 -8.97
N ASN A 436 -20.01 -20.45 -8.07
CA ASN A 436 -20.72 -21.57 -7.44
C ASN A 436 -22.24 -21.45 -7.53
N LYS A 437 -22.74 -20.42 -8.21
CA LYS A 437 -24.17 -20.21 -8.51
C LYS A 437 -24.31 -19.37 -9.78
N PHE A 438 -25.29 -19.69 -10.61
CA PHE A 438 -25.52 -19.06 -11.92
C PHE A 438 -24.33 -19.24 -12.87
N GLU A 439 -23.70 -20.39 -12.80
CA GLU A 439 -22.61 -20.79 -13.69
C GLU A 439 -23.07 -20.88 -15.14
N THR A 440 -22.16 -20.63 -16.09
CA THR A 440 -22.38 -20.80 -17.53
C THR A 440 -21.24 -21.62 -18.12
N ASP A 441 -21.51 -22.29 -19.23
CA ASP A 441 -20.50 -23.06 -19.98
C ASP A 441 -19.68 -22.15 -20.95
N GLU A 442 -19.71 -20.84 -20.76
CA GLU A 442 -18.95 -19.90 -21.59
C GLU A 442 -17.45 -20.05 -21.34
N GLU A 443 -16.68 -20.21 -22.40
CA GLU A 443 -15.23 -20.16 -22.31
C GLU A 443 -14.78 -18.75 -21.95
N PRO A 444 -13.74 -18.61 -21.10
CA PRO A 444 -13.15 -17.31 -20.82
C PRO A 444 -12.68 -16.63 -22.11
N PRO A 445 -12.73 -15.30 -22.21
CA PRO A 445 -12.24 -14.60 -23.37
C PRO A 445 -10.75 -14.93 -23.60
N ASP A 446 -10.37 -15.13 -24.87
CA ASP A 446 -8.99 -15.29 -25.28
C ASP A 446 -8.26 -13.93 -25.15
N LEU A 447 -7.72 -13.69 -23.98
CA LEU A 447 -6.96 -12.47 -23.69
C LEU A 447 -5.49 -12.76 -23.97
N GLN A 448 -4.93 -12.05 -24.94
CA GLN A 448 -3.48 -12.05 -25.17
C GLN A 448 -2.81 -11.43 -23.94
N GLY A 449 -2.11 -12.27 -23.18
CA GLY A 449 -1.30 -11.81 -22.06
C GLY A 449 -0.16 -10.88 -22.55
N TYR A 450 0.33 -10.02 -21.66
CA TYR A 450 1.54 -9.24 -21.94
C TYR A 450 2.71 -10.19 -22.15
N GLU A 451 3.26 -10.17 -23.38
CA GLU A 451 4.49 -10.88 -23.68
C GLU A 451 5.68 -10.02 -23.28
N LEU A 452 6.60 -10.62 -22.53
CA LEU A 452 7.85 -9.97 -22.13
C LEU A 452 8.64 -9.58 -23.37
N ASP A 453 9.04 -8.33 -23.51
CA ASP A 453 9.96 -7.93 -24.57
C ASP A 453 11.39 -8.36 -24.22
N GLU A 454 11.82 -9.47 -24.78
CA GLU A 454 13.21 -9.97 -24.62
C GLU A 454 14.27 -8.90 -24.98
N LYS A 455 13.96 -8.01 -25.93
CA LYS A 455 14.85 -6.89 -26.26
C LYS A 455 14.92 -5.86 -25.13
N GLY A 456 13.82 -5.70 -24.37
CA GLY A 456 13.78 -4.86 -23.19
C GLY A 456 14.76 -5.38 -22.13
N ARG A 457 14.68 -6.68 -21.82
CA ARG A 457 15.60 -7.32 -20.88
C ARG A 457 17.07 -7.18 -21.32
N ILE A 458 17.37 -7.41 -22.59
CA ILE A 458 18.73 -7.24 -23.11
C ILE A 458 19.21 -5.79 -22.92
N ARG A 459 18.39 -4.80 -23.24
CA ARG A 459 18.73 -3.37 -23.01
C ARG A 459 19.03 -3.07 -21.56
N GLN A 460 18.26 -3.64 -20.62
CA GLN A 460 18.48 -3.47 -19.18
C GLN A 460 19.85 -4.03 -18.76
N LEU A 461 20.18 -5.24 -19.19
CA LEU A 461 21.49 -5.87 -18.93
C LEU A 461 22.66 -5.09 -19.53
N GLU A 462 22.51 -4.59 -20.75
CA GLU A 462 23.53 -3.75 -21.40
C GLU A 462 23.77 -2.44 -20.64
N ARG A 463 22.70 -1.79 -20.15
CA ARG A 463 22.81 -0.58 -19.34
C ARG A 463 23.51 -0.85 -18.03
N LEU A 464 23.13 -1.90 -17.32
CA LEU A 464 23.77 -2.29 -16.06
C LEU A 464 25.27 -2.56 -16.27
N ALA A 465 25.63 -3.31 -17.32
CA ALA A 465 27.03 -3.57 -17.66
C ALA A 465 27.81 -2.29 -17.98
N GLU A 466 27.17 -1.32 -18.68
CA GLU A 466 27.78 -0.01 -18.95
C GLU A 466 28.02 0.79 -17.67
N VAL A 467 27.02 0.82 -16.77
CA VAL A 467 27.13 1.49 -15.44
C VAL A 467 28.29 0.88 -14.65
N LYS A 468 28.32 -0.45 -14.51
CA LYS A 468 29.38 -1.17 -13.78
C LYS A 468 30.78 -0.92 -14.38
N ARG A 469 30.87 -0.69 -15.68
CA ARG A 469 32.14 -0.43 -16.41
C ARG A 469 32.60 1.03 -16.30
N SER A 470 31.68 2.00 -16.39
CA SER A 470 31.98 3.43 -16.52
C SER A 470 32.13 4.19 -15.21
N ARG A 471 31.51 3.68 -14.13
CA ARG A 471 31.55 4.30 -12.80
C ARG A 471 32.94 4.23 -12.14
N SER A 472 33.18 5.12 -11.19
CA SER A 472 34.42 5.12 -10.40
C SER A 472 34.43 3.99 -9.36
N ALA A 473 35.23 2.96 -9.56
CA ALA A 473 35.37 1.86 -8.61
C ALA A 473 35.87 2.31 -7.22
N ALA A 474 36.63 3.41 -7.17
CA ALA A 474 37.11 3.98 -5.89
C ALA A 474 35.96 4.63 -5.10
N ASP A 475 35.09 5.39 -5.78
CA ASP A 475 33.94 6.05 -5.15
C ASP A 475 32.90 5.04 -4.70
N VAL A 476 32.60 4.01 -5.51
CA VAL A 476 31.74 2.89 -5.14
C VAL A 476 32.24 2.20 -3.88
N LYS A 477 33.54 1.83 -3.85
CA LYS A 477 34.15 1.19 -2.68
C LYS A 477 34.09 2.06 -1.43
N ALA A 478 34.31 3.37 -1.59
CA ALA A 478 34.25 4.31 -0.48
C ALA A 478 32.81 4.46 0.06
N ALA A 479 31.82 4.61 -0.82
CA ALA A 479 30.42 4.78 -0.45
C ALA A 479 29.86 3.51 0.22
N LEU A 480 30.07 2.32 -0.35
CA LEU A 480 29.65 1.04 0.24
C LEU A 480 30.36 0.77 1.57
N GLY A 481 31.65 1.12 1.68
CA GLY A 481 32.39 1.01 2.94
C GLY A 481 31.84 1.92 4.06
N ALA A 482 31.43 3.14 3.71
CA ALA A 482 30.78 4.05 4.65
C ALA A 482 29.40 3.52 5.08
N LEU A 483 28.59 3.01 4.13
CA LEU A 483 27.29 2.39 4.41
C LEU A 483 27.45 1.20 5.37
N SER A 484 28.41 0.29 5.10
CA SER A 484 28.71 -0.87 5.96
C SER A 484 29.08 -0.45 7.37
N ALA A 485 29.96 0.55 7.51
CA ALA A 485 30.41 1.03 8.82
C ALA A 485 29.28 1.69 9.63
N ALA A 486 28.34 2.36 8.98
CA ALA A 486 27.19 2.96 9.64
C ALA A 486 26.10 1.93 9.95
N ALA A 487 25.90 0.93 9.09
CA ALA A 487 24.96 -0.16 9.32
C ALA A 487 25.29 -0.99 10.57
N ALA A 488 26.58 -1.08 10.92
CA ALA A 488 27.04 -1.74 12.14
C ALA A 488 26.75 -0.95 13.45
N LYS A 489 26.25 0.29 13.35
CA LYS A 489 25.90 1.16 14.49
C LYS A 489 24.42 1.45 14.49
N ASP A 490 23.79 1.59 15.67
CA ASP A 490 22.35 1.81 15.79
C ASP A 490 21.92 3.29 15.80
N ASP A 491 22.87 4.23 15.85
CA ASP A 491 22.62 5.65 16.09
C ASP A 491 22.76 6.54 14.85
N GLU A 492 23.22 6.02 13.72
CA GLU A 492 23.47 6.75 12.48
C GLU A 492 22.31 6.52 11.48
N ASN A 493 21.77 7.61 10.91
CA ASN A 493 20.73 7.53 9.88
C ASN A 493 21.37 7.14 8.54
N LEU A 494 20.88 6.07 7.91
CA LEU A 494 21.48 5.51 6.70
C LEU A 494 21.08 6.24 5.41
N MET A 495 20.00 7.04 5.41
CA MET A 495 19.51 7.70 4.19
C MET A 495 20.55 8.60 3.49
N PRO A 496 21.33 9.44 4.18
CA PRO A 496 22.38 10.22 3.53
C PRO A 496 23.43 9.35 2.84
N LEU A 497 23.81 8.22 3.45
CA LEU A 497 24.80 7.30 2.90
C LEU A 497 24.26 6.51 1.70
N LEU A 498 22.97 6.14 1.73
CA LEU A 498 22.29 5.55 0.57
C LEU A 498 22.24 6.52 -0.61
N ILE A 499 22.05 7.84 -0.36
CA ILE A 499 22.10 8.87 -1.39
C ILE A 499 23.52 9.01 -1.95
N ASP A 500 24.55 8.92 -1.10
CA ASP A 500 25.93 8.93 -1.55
C ASP A 500 26.28 7.69 -2.40
N CYS A 501 25.78 6.51 -2.00
CA CYS A 501 25.87 5.28 -2.81
C CYS A 501 25.17 5.46 -4.17
N ALA A 502 23.95 6.02 -4.17
CA ALA A 502 23.22 6.31 -5.40
C ALA A 502 24.04 7.20 -6.36
N LYS A 503 24.62 8.30 -5.85
CA LYS A 503 25.46 9.23 -6.63
C LYS A 503 26.76 8.60 -7.13
N ALA A 504 27.27 7.62 -6.43
CA ALA A 504 28.42 6.82 -6.87
C ALA A 504 28.02 5.73 -7.87
N TYR A 505 26.74 5.61 -8.25
CA TYR A 505 26.19 4.55 -9.09
C TYR A 505 26.39 3.14 -8.53
N CYS A 506 26.34 3.00 -7.21
CA CYS A 506 26.16 1.67 -6.61
C CYS A 506 24.84 1.06 -7.06
N THR A 507 24.81 -0.24 -7.27
CA THR A 507 23.58 -0.93 -7.65
C THR A 507 22.72 -1.26 -6.45
N VAL A 508 21.45 -1.61 -6.71
CA VAL A 508 20.52 -2.09 -5.67
C VAL A 508 21.12 -3.30 -4.98
N GLY A 509 21.57 -4.31 -5.75
CA GLY A 509 22.18 -5.53 -5.23
C GLY A 509 23.41 -5.27 -4.35
N GLU A 510 24.34 -4.41 -4.80
CA GLU A 510 25.53 -4.07 -4.03
C GLU A 510 25.20 -3.41 -2.67
N MET A 511 24.22 -2.51 -2.62
CA MET A 511 23.79 -1.89 -1.36
C MET A 511 23.08 -2.89 -0.45
N VAL A 512 22.26 -3.76 -1.03
CA VAL A 512 21.57 -4.82 -0.32
C VAL A 512 22.55 -5.82 0.27
N ASP A 513 23.55 -6.26 -0.48
CA ASP A 513 24.56 -7.23 -0.01
C ASP A 513 25.35 -6.66 1.17
N VAL A 514 25.76 -5.40 1.10
CA VAL A 514 26.45 -4.74 2.23
C VAL A 514 25.58 -4.74 3.49
N LEU A 515 24.29 -4.51 3.37
CA LEU A 515 23.37 -4.54 4.50
C LEU A 515 23.07 -5.99 4.96
N LYS A 516 23.01 -6.97 4.05
CA LYS A 516 22.89 -8.40 4.38
C LYS A 516 24.11 -8.89 5.21
N ASP A 517 25.30 -8.46 4.84
CA ASP A 517 26.54 -8.80 5.57
C ASP A 517 26.51 -8.32 7.04
N GLN A 518 25.82 -7.21 7.32
CA GLN A 518 25.70 -6.65 8.67
C GLN A 518 24.51 -7.23 9.46
N TRP A 519 23.39 -7.51 8.81
CA TRP A 519 22.11 -7.80 9.47
C TRP A 519 21.62 -9.23 9.28
N GLY A 520 22.20 -9.97 8.33
CA GLY A 520 21.73 -11.28 7.91
C GLY A 520 20.44 -11.21 7.07
N GLU A 521 19.93 -12.36 6.71
CA GLU A 521 18.69 -12.53 5.95
C GLU A 521 17.57 -13.07 6.84
N PHE A 522 16.33 -12.68 6.53
CA PHE A 522 15.16 -13.22 7.22
C PHE A 522 14.92 -14.68 6.82
N GLN A 523 14.66 -15.51 7.81
CA GLN A 523 14.25 -16.90 7.61
C GLN A 523 12.78 -17.03 8.00
N GLN A 524 11.95 -17.38 7.03
CA GLN A 524 10.51 -17.53 7.28
C GLN A 524 10.26 -18.66 8.28
N PRO A 525 9.46 -18.42 9.33
CA PRO A 525 9.09 -19.48 10.26
C PRO A 525 8.27 -20.56 9.54
N VAL A 526 8.55 -21.82 9.86
CA VAL A 526 7.74 -22.94 9.35
C VAL A 526 6.46 -22.97 10.18
N VAL A 527 5.34 -22.64 9.55
CA VAL A 527 4.01 -22.67 10.17
C VAL A 527 3.33 -23.99 9.76
N PHE A 528 3.01 -24.84 10.73
CA PHE A 528 2.28 -26.10 10.53
C PHE A 528 0.82 -25.95 10.98
#